data_f0bda349757f34e2a3195652202377bc
#
_entry.id   f0bda349757f34e2a3195652202377bc
#
_cell.length_a   1.000
_cell.length_b   1.000
_cell.length_c   1.000
_cell.angle_alpha   90.00
_cell.angle_beta   90.00
_cell.angle_gamma   90.00
#
_symmetry.space_group_name_H-M   'P 1'
#
loop_
_entity.id
_entity.type
_entity.pdbx_description
1 polymer ?
#
loop_
_entity_poly.entity_id
_entity_poly.type
_entity_poly.pdbx_seq_one_letter_code
_entity_poly.pdbx_strand_id
1 'polypeptide(L)'
;MTDFATRRMTMVDTQVRPSDVTKFPIIDAMLTVPREEFVPADRREAAYVGEHLDLGAGRVVLDPRSFAKLLDAVDVQPDELVLDVGAAYG
;
A
#
# COMPACT_ATOMS: atom_id res chain seq x y z
N MET A 1 -17.58 -6.23 12.84
CA MET A 1 -16.19 -6.69 12.87
C MET A 1 -15.49 -6.32 11.57
N THR A 2 -14.29 -5.79 11.68
CA THR A 2 -13.52 -5.41 10.51
C THR A 2 -12.88 -6.63 9.87
N ASP A 3 -13.07 -6.80 8.56
CA ASP A 3 -12.40 -7.83 7.78
C ASP A 3 -11.36 -7.15 6.88
N PHE A 4 -10.14 -7.07 7.36
CA PHE A 4 -9.06 -6.42 6.62
C PHE A 4 -8.66 -7.20 5.37
N ALA A 5 -8.78 -8.52 5.38
CA ALA A 5 -8.46 -9.33 4.19
C ALA A 5 -9.41 -9.00 3.03
N THR A 6 -10.70 -8.87 3.31
CA THR A 6 -11.68 -8.47 2.29
C THR A 6 -11.43 -7.03 1.80
N ARG A 7 -11.13 -6.12 2.71
CA ARG A 7 -10.82 -4.74 2.35
C ARG A 7 -9.56 -4.66 1.49
N ARG A 8 -8.57 -5.49 1.79
CA ARG A 8 -7.33 -5.56 1.02
C ARG A 8 -7.59 -6.03 -0.40
N MET A 9 -8.39 -7.07 -0.57
CA MET A 9 -8.79 -7.58 -1.88
C MET A 9 -9.55 -6.52 -2.68
N THR A 10 -10.50 -5.84 -2.04
CA THR A 10 -11.25 -4.75 -2.67
C THR A 10 -10.33 -3.62 -3.12
N MET A 11 -9.35 -3.26 -2.28
CA MET A 11 -8.36 -2.24 -2.61
C MET A 11 -7.60 -2.62 -3.90
N VAL A 12 -7.13 -3.85 -3.98
CA VAL A 12 -6.40 -4.30 -5.18
C VAL A 12 -7.29 -4.22 -6.41
N ASP A 13 -8.53 -4.68 -6.31
CA ASP A 13 -9.44 -4.74 -7.45
C ASP A 13 -9.92 -3.37 -7.91
N THR A 14 -10.04 -2.40 -6.98
CA THR A 14 -10.64 -1.09 -7.30
C THR A 14 -9.63 0.03 -7.43
N GLN A 15 -8.42 -0.10 -6.87
CA GLN A 15 -7.44 0.98 -6.84
C GLN A 15 -6.14 0.62 -7.55
N VAL A 16 -5.68 -0.62 -7.45
CA VAL A 16 -4.39 -1.04 -7.98
C VAL A 16 -4.49 -1.51 -9.42
N ARG A 17 -5.32 -2.51 -9.69
CA ARG A 17 -5.49 -3.04 -11.07
C ARG A 17 -5.98 -2.00 -12.07
N PRO A 18 -6.97 -1.15 -11.74
CA PRO A 18 -7.43 -0.12 -12.67
C PRO A 18 -6.39 0.95 -12.99
N SER A 19 -5.29 1.00 -12.24
CA SER A 19 -4.20 1.96 -12.46
C SER A 19 -3.10 1.40 -13.35
N ASP A 20 -3.37 0.31 -14.08
CA ASP A 20 -2.44 -0.38 -14.96
C ASP A 20 -1.26 -1.02 -14.22
N VAL A 21 -1.42 -1.32 -12.94
CA VAL A 21 -0.44 -2.09 -12.17
C VAL A 21 -0.88 -3.55 -12.21
N THR A 22 -0.22 -4.35 -13.05
CA THR A 22 -0.63 -5.72 -13.32
C THR A 22 0.45 -6.77 -13.08
N LYS A 23 1.66 -6.36 -12.70
CA LYS A 23 2.76 -7.29 -12.43
C LYS A 23 2.41 -8.18 -11.23
N PHE A 24 2.50 -9.49 -11.42
CA PHE A 24 2.11 -10.46 -10.40
C PHE A 24 2.80 -10.25 -9.06
N PRO A 25 4.13 -10.02 -8.99
CA PRO A 25 4.77 -9.82 -7.69
C PRO A 25 4.21 -8.63 -6.91
N ILE A 26 3.84 -7.54 -7.60
CA ILE A 26 3.25 -6.37 -6.97
C ILE A 26 1.84 -6.68 -6.48
N ILE A 27 1.02 -7.29 -7.33
CA ILE A 27 -0.35 -7.67 -6.97
C ILE A 27 -0.33 -8.64 -5.79
N ASP A 28 0.52 -9.65 -5.83
CA ASP A 28 0.64 -10.64 -4.75
C ASP A 28 1.06 -9.97 -3.43
N ALA A 29 2.04 -9.08 -3.47
CA ALA A 29 2.48 -8.35 -2.28
C ALA A 29 1.35 -7.48 -1.70
N MET A 30 0.62 -6.77 -2.56
CA MET A 30 -0.48 -5.91 -2.13
C MET A 30 -1.64 -6.72 -1.54
N LEU A 31 -1.82 -7.96 -1.96
CA LEU A 31 -2.83 -8.87 -1.40
C LEU A 31 -2.36 -9.51 -0.09
N THR A 32 -1.06 -9.68 0.12
CA THR A 32 -0.50 -10.46 1.22
C THR A 32 -0.08 -9.59 2.39
N VAL A 33 0.55 -8.43 2.12
CA VAL A 33 1.08 -7.56 3.18
C VAL A 33 -0.07 -6.86 3.90
N PRO A 34 -0.14 -6.98 5.25
CA PRO A 34 -1.23 -6.38 6.04
C PRO A 34 -1.00 -4.87 6.23
N ARG A 35 -1.46 -4.07 5.26
CA ARG A 35 -1.27 -2.63 5.23
C ARG A 35 -1.74 -1.95 6.54
N GLU A 36 -2.77 -2.50 7.18
CA GLU A 36 -3.32 -1.95 8.43
C GLU A 36 -2.31 -1.97 9.58
N GLU A 37 -1.25 -2.78 9.49
CA GLU A 37 -0.22 -2.83 10.52
C GLU A 37 0.85 -1.75 10.35
N PHE A 38 0.84 -1.04 9.22
CA PHE A 38 1.82 -0.01 8.91
C PHE A 38 1.26 1.40 9.02
N VAL A 39 0.13 1.54 9.73
CA VAL A 39 -0.50 2.82 10.03
C VAL A 39 -0.72 2.90 11.55
N PRO A 40 -0.91 4.12 12.12
CA PRO A 40 -1.25 4.24 13.53
C PRO A 40 -2.49 3.42 13.89
N ALA A 41 -2.53 2.90 15.12
CA ALA A 41 -3.61 2.01 15.55
C ALA A 41 -4.99 2.63 15.40
N ASP A 42 -5.13 3.94 15.61
CA ASP A 42 -6.40 4.66 15.46
C ASP A 42 -6.76 4.98 14.01
N ARG A 43 -5.90 4.61 13.05
CA ARG A 43 -6.12 4.83 11.62
C ARG A 43 -6.31 3.55 10.83
N ARG A 44 -6.39 2.39 11.50
CA ARG A 44 -6.47 1.10 10.80
C ARG A 44 -7.72 0.98 9.93
N GLU A 45 -8.84 1.55 10.37
CA GLU A 45 -10.07 1.54 9.58
C GLU A 45 -9.91 2.26 8.24
N ALA A 46 -9.00 3.23 8.15
CA ALA A 46 -8.76 4.01 6.95
C ALA A 46 -7.60 3.46 6.09
N ALA A 47 -6.97 2.35 6.49
CA ALA A 47 -5.76 1.85 5.81
C ALA A 47 -5.97 1.53 4.33
N TYR A 48 -7.18 1.16 3.95
CA TYR A 48 -7.50 0.70 2.59
C TYR A 48 -8.35 1.68 1.78
N VAL A 49 -8.56 2.90 2.29
CA VAL A 49 -9.27 3.92 1.52
C VAL A 49 -8.37 4.46 0.40
N GLY A 50 -8.99 5.05 -0.62
CA GLY A 50 -8.29 5.55 -1.80
C GLY A 50 -7.65 6.92 -1.63
N GLU A 51 -7.26 7.28 -0.40
CA GLU A 51 -6.64 8.56 -0.09
C GLU A 51 -5.40 8.34 0.77
N HIS A 52 -4.44 9.28 0.71
CA HIS A 52 -3.32 9.25 1.63
C HIS A 52 -3.79 9.53 3.05
N LEU A 53 -3.07 8.98 4.03
CA LEU A 53 -3.35 9.20 5.45
C LEU A 53 -2.37 10.23 6.01
N ASP A 54 -2.90 11.31 6.59
CA ASP A 54 -2.07 12.34 7.22
C ASP A 54 -1.56 11.84 8.57
N LEU A 55 -0.25 11.83 8.74
CA LEU A 55 0.42 11.44 9.98
C LEU A 55 0.77 12.63 10.87
N GLY A 56 0.47 13.86 10.42
CA GLY A 56 0.89 15.08 11.09
C GLY A 56 2.30 15.50 10.67
N ALA A 57 2.69 16.72 11.06
CA ALA A 57 4.02 17.25 10.77
C ALA A 57 4.40 17.21 9.28
N GLY A 58 3.44 17.29 8.39
CA GLY A 58 3.68 17.26 6.96
C GLY A 58 3.97 15.87 6.39
N ARG A 59 3.78 14.80 7.16
CA ARG A 59 4.03 13.43 6.73
C ARG A 59 2.73 12.71 6.44
N VAL A 60 2.77 11.81 5.45
CA VAL A 60 1.59 11.02 5.04
C VAL A 60 1.99 9.58 4.75
N VAL A 61 1.01 8.66 4.87
CA VAL A 61 1.08 7.34 4.25
C VAL A 61 0.43 7.47 2.89
N LEU A 62 1.15 7.13 1.83
CA LEU A 62 0.63 7.24 0.47
C LEU A 62 -0.61 6.38 0.27
N ASP A 63 -1.54 6.87 -0.54
CA ASP A 63 -2.68 6.07 -0.97
C ASP A 63 -2.20 4.83 -1.74
N PRO A 64 -3.02 3.75 -1.77
CA PRO A 64 -2.60 2.49 -2.40
C PRO A 64 -2.26 2.62 -3.89
N ARG A 65 -3.01 3.44 -4.61
CA ARG A 65 -2.78 3.65 -6.06
C ARG A 65 -1.41 4.26 -6.32
N SER A 66 -1.08 5.33 -5.62
CA SER A 66 0.22 6.02 -5.78
C SER A 66 1.36 5.12 -5.39
N PHE A 67 1.23 4.39 -4.28
CA PHE A 67 2.25 3.47 -3.82
C PHE A 67 2.48 2.35 -4.84
N ALA A 68 1.40 1.74 -5.35
CA ALA A 68 1.50 0.68 -6.35
C ALA A 68 2.14 1.19 -7.64
N LYS A 69 1.81 2.41 -8.08
CA LYS A 69 2.42 3.01 -9.27
C LYS A 69 3.92 3.24 -9.09
N LEU A 70 4.34 3.64 -7.88
CA LEU A 70 5.76 3.79 -7.57
C LEU A 70 6.49 2.45 -7.64
N LEU A 71 5.91 1.40 -7.06
CA LEU A 71 6.49 0.06 -7.12
C LEU A 71 6.62 -0.43 -8.56
N ASP A 72 5.60 -0.17 -9.37
CA ASP A 72 5.61 -0.54 -10.78
C ASP A 72 6.71 0.20 -11.56
N ALA A 73 6.89 1.48 -11.29
CA ALA A 73 7.90 2.30 -11.95
C ALA A 73 9.32 1.88 -11.57
N VAL A 74 9.54 1.54 -10.30
CA VAL A 74 10.86 1.11 -9.79
C VAL A 74 11.19 -0.29 -10.30
N ASP A 75 10.19 -1.16 -10.43
CA ASP A 75 10.34 -2.52 -10.97
C ASP A 75 11.44 -3.32 -10.26
N VAL A 76 11.32 -3.44 -8.94
CA VAL A 76 12.31 -4.15 -8.10
C VAL A 76 12.39 -5.61 -8.51
N GLN A 77 13.63 -6.10 -8.70
CA GLN A 77 13.88 -7.50 -9.05
C GLN A 77 14.26 -8.31 -7.80
N PRO A 78 14.10 -9.65 -7.82
CA PRO A 78 14.33 -10.47 -6.63
C PRO A 78 15.74 -10.38 -6.03
N ASP A 79 16.74 -10.04 -6.84
CA ASP A 79 18.14 -9.97 -6.40
C ASP A 79 18.58 -8.56 -6.00
N GLU A 80 17.66 -7.60 -5.99
CA GLU A 80 17.97 -6.21 -5.66
C GLU A 80 17.75 -5.90 -4.20
N LEU A 81 18.61 -5.02 -3.66
CA LEU A 81 18.46 -4.43 -2.33
C LEU A 81 17.69 -3.12 -2.46
N VAL A 82 16.72 -2.91 -1.56
CA VAL A 82 15.90 -1.70 -1.57
C VAL A 82 16.07 -0.95 -0.26
N LEU A 83 16.28 0.36 -0.35
CA LEU A 83 16.29 1.26 0.80
C LEU A 83 15.11 2.22 0.68
N ASP A 84 14.25 2.23 1.69
CA ASP A 84 13.12 3.15 1.77
C ASP A 84 13.40 4.19 2.85
N VAL A 85 13.74 5.40 2.43
CA VAL A 85 14.10 6.49 3.34
C VAL A 85 12.83 7.22 3.76
N GLY A 86 12.65 7.41 5.07
CA GLY A 86 11.49 8.12 5.61
C GLY A 86 10.21 7.30 5.60
N ALA A 87 10.34 5.98 5.77
CA ALA A 87 9.21 5.05 5.63
C ALA A 87 8.16 5.14 6.75
N ALA A 88 8.32 5.99 7.75
CA ALA A 88 7.42 6.15 8.89
C ALA A 88 7.23 4.83 9.65
N TYR A 89 6.07 4.20 9.54
CA TYR A 89 5.77 2.94 10.24
C TYR A 89 6.22 1.69 9.47
N GLY A 90 6.96 1.87 8.44
CA GLY A 90 7.43 0.81 7.59
C GLY A 90 6.81 0.86 6.23
#